data_a6d5aae9c72b334b51f27a92f9bdb336
#
_entry.id   a6d5aae9c72b334b51f27a92f9bdb336
#
_cell.length_a   1.000
_cell.length_b   1.000
_cell.length_c   1.000
_cell.angle_alpha   90.00
_cell.angle_beta   90.00
_cell.angle_gamma   90.00
#
_symmetry.space_group_name_H-M   'P 1'
#
loop_
_entity.id
_entity.type
_entity.pdbx_description
1 polymer ?
#
loop_
_entity_poly.entity_id
_entity_poly.type
_entity_poly.pdbx_seq_one_letter_code
_entity_poly.pdbx_strand_id
1 'polypeptide(L)'
;MDNEACRLLGTPEAGGILIVADHASNRVPADIDLGVPAELMEAHIAVDIGVAGVAERMVRPGLAAFLSNVSRLVCDFNRDREVAGVLPESSDGHAIPGNLLCAQRREERIARFFDPYHGALAEVLAAAPPALILSLHSFTPQLASDPSQERPWHVGVLYNEDDRAARLALPLLAAEGLVVGDQQPYSGKLLNATMNRHAESAGFPYLGIEIRQDRIGDPVGQAAWAERLVRICSQVRNSLIQPSR
;
A
#
# COMPACT_ATOMS: atom_id res chain seq x y z
N MET A 1 -4.58 2.09 -18.99
CA MET A 1 -3.64 2.60 -17.98
C MET A 1 -2.68 1.52 -17.47
N ASP A 2 -2.90 0.27 -17.79
CA ASP A 2 -1.97 -0.77 -17.39
C ASP A 2 -0.62 -0.56 -18.07
N ASN A 3 0.43 -0.55 -17.28
CA ASN A 3 1.80 -0.45 -17.77
C ASN A 3 2.70 -1.42 -16.99
N GLU A 4 4.01 -1.36 -17.22
CA GLU A 4 4.94 -2.27 -16.55
C GLU A 4 4.99 -2.07 -15.03
N ALA A 5 4.72 -0.85 -14.55
CA ALA A 5 4.81 -0.49 -13.13
C ALA A 5 3.49 -0.68 -12.37
N CYS A 6 2.33 -0.56 -13.03
CA CYS A 6 1.03 -0.62 -12.36
C CYS A 6 -0.08 -1.19 -13.22
N ARG A 7 -1.19 -1.61 -12.56
CA ARG A 7 -2.45 -1.99 -13.17
C ARG A 7 -3.64 -1.38 -12.44
N LEU A 8 -4.71 -1.11 -13.18
CA LEU A 8 -5.97 -0.59 -12.65
C LEU A 8 -7.07 -1.65 -12.79
N LEU A 9 -7.74 -1.97 -11.70
CA LEU A 9 -8.85 -2.92 -11.64
C LEU A 9 -10.16 -2.18 -11.35
N GLY A 10 -11.21 -2.47 -12.09
CA GLY A 10 -12.47 -1.77 -12.03
C GLY A 10 -12.41 -0.39 -12.71
N THR A 11 -13.47 0.38 -12.54
CA THR A 11 -13.59 1.73 -13.10
C THR A 11 -13.60 2.75 -11.96
N PRO A 12 -12.60 3.64 -11.86
CA PRO A 12 -12.64 4.74 -10.89
C PRO A 12 -13.84 5.65 -11.13
N GLU A 13 -14.50 6.06 -10.06
CA GLU A 13 -15.67 6.95 -10.11
C GLU A 13 -15.43 8.16 -9.21
N ALA A 14 -15.82 9.35 -9.69
CA ALA A 14 -15.78 10.55 -8.87
C ALA A 14 -16.67 10.37 -7.63
N GLY A 15 -16.13 10.68 -6.44
CA GLY A 15 -16.81 10.42 -5.16
C GLY A 15 -16.80 8.96 -4.71
N GLY A 16 -16.18 8.06 -5.48
CA GLY A 16 -15.95 6.65 -5.12
C GLY A 16 -14.83 6.46 -4.10
N ILE A 17 -14.38 5.21 -3.99
CA ILE A 17 -13.22 4.82 -3.20
C ILE A 17 -12.16 4.28 -4.15
N LEU A 18 -10.93 4.80 -4.05
CA LEU A 18 -9.77 4.27 -4.77
C LEU A 18 -8.87 3.53 -3.79
N ILE A 19 -8.67 2.24 -4.03
CA ILE A 19 -7.69 1.43 -3.30
C ILE A 19 -6.34 1.63 -3.99
N VAL A 20 -5.29 1.96 -3.24
CA VAL A 20 -3.91 2.08 -3.71
C VAL A 20 -3.07 1.08 -2.94
N ALA A 21 -2.36 0.19 -3.66
CA ALA A 21 -1.50 -0.81 -3.06
C ALA A 21 -0.12 -0.81 -3.74
N ASP A 22 0.81 -0.11 -3.12
CA ASP A 22 2.16 0.15 -3.62
C ASP A 22 3.02 -1.11 -3.73
N HIS A 23 2.68 -2.15 -2.95
CA HIS A 23 3.49 -3.37 -2.79
C HIS A 23 2.69 -4.65 -3.11
N ALA A 24 1.79 -4.58 -4.11
CA ALA A 24 0.85 -5.67 -4.45
C ALA A 24 1.44 -6.75 -5.37
N SER A 25 2.75 -6.76 -5.63
CA SER A 25 3.39 -7.69 -6.56
C SER A 25 4.79 -8.06 -6.11
N ASN A 26 5.18 -9.32 -6.31
CA ASN A 26 6.55 -9.81 -6.16
C ASN A 26 7.27 -9.98 -7.51
N ARG A 27 6.65 -9.54 -8.62
CA ARG A 27 7.22 -9.71 -9.96
C ARG A 27 8.52 -8.94 -10.12
N VAL A 28 9.54 -9.62 -10.66
CA VAL A 28 10.77 -9.00 -11.15
C VAL A 28 10.79 -9.14 -12.66
N PRO A 29 10.98 -8.06 -13.45
CA PRO A 29 11.17 -8.15 -14.89
C PRO A 29 12.34 -9.06 -15.26
N ALA A 30 12.23 -9.79 -16.37
CA ALA A 30 13.21 -10.82 -16.76
C ALA A 30 14.63 -10.27 -17.04
N ASP A 31 14.74 -8.98 -17.32
CA ASP A 31 16.01 -8.26 -17.56
C ASP A 31 16.64 -7.67 -16.30
N ILE A 32 16.01 -7.89 -15.14
CA ILE A 32 16.51 -7.44 -13.83
C ILE A 32 16.88 -8.65 -12.99
N ASP A 33 18.13 -8.71 -12.55
CA ASP A 33 18.58 -9.65 -11.54
C ASP A 33 18.79 -8.90 -10.22
N LEU A 34 18.01 -9.23 -9.20
CA LEU A 34 18.13 -8.66 -7.84
C LEU A 34 19.23 -9.36 -7.02
N GLY A 35 19.68 -10.54 -7.46
CA GLY A 35 20.67 -11.33 -6.73
C GLY A 35 20.15 -11.89 -5.40
N VAL A 36 18.82 -12.07 -5.26
CA VAL A 36 18.19 -12.63 -4.06
C VAL A 36 17.63 -14.02 -4.34
N PRO A 37 17.63 -14.94 -3.35
CA PRO A 37 16.99 -16.25 -3.46
C PRO A 37 15.49 -16.15 -3.80
N ALA A 38 14.98 -17.11 -4.59
CA ALA A 38 13.58 -17.12 -5.02
C ALA A 38 12.58 -17.14 -3.85
N GLU A 39 12.95 -17.81 -2.76
CA GLU A 39 12.12 -17.90 -1.54
C GLU A 39 11.87 -16.53 -0.90
N LEU A 40 12.81 -15.61 -1.01
CA LEU A 40 12.67 -14.25 -0.50
C LEU A 40 11.70 -13.41 -1.33
N MET A 41 11.44 -13.79 -2.58
CA MET A 41 10.44 -13.12 -3.42
C MET A 41 9.00 -13.41 -2.96
N GLU A 42 8.78 -14.46 -2.19
CA GLU A 42 7.48 -14.78 -1.55
C GLU A 42 7.36 -14.23 -0.12
N ALA A 43 8.41 -13.55 0.36
CA ALA A 43 8.46 -12.99 1.71
C ALA A 43 8.02 -11.52 1.74
N HIS A 44 7.67 -11.03 2.94
CA HIS A 44 7.24 -9.65 3.20
C HIS A 44 8.25 -8.57 2.75
N ILE A 45 9.51 -8.93 2.57
CA ILE A 45 10.53 -8.01 2.06
C ILE A 45 10.30 -7.64 0.60
N ALA A 46 9.66 -8.52 -0.18
CA ALA A 46 9.46 -8.36 -1.62
C ALA A 46 8.04 -7.92 -1.98
N VAL A 47 7.05 -8.29 -1.16
CA VAL A 47 5.63 -8.06 -1.42
C VAL A 47 4.84 -7.97 -0.11
N ASP A 48 3.82 -7.15 -0.07
CA ASP A 48 2.86 -7.15 1.03
C ASP A 48 1.89 -8.32 0.86
N ILE A 49 2.17 -9.41 1.59
CA ILE A 49 1.49 -10.71 1.44
C ILE A 49 -0.02 -10.54 1.60
N GLY A 50 -0.79 -11.05 0.63
CA GLY A 50 -2.24 -11.08 0.62
C GLY A 50 -2.93 -9.78 0.18
N VAL A 51 -2.22 -8.66 0.08
CA VAL A 51 -2.79 -7.34 -0.25
C VAL A 51 -3.46 -7.33 -1.62
N ALA A 52 -2.80 -7.87 -2.66
CA ALA A 52 -3.41 -7.97 -3.99
C ALA A 52 -4.74 -8.72 -3.96
N GLY A 53 -4.78 -9.87 -3.28
CA GLY A 53 -5.98 -10.70 -3.18
C GLY A 53 -7.12 -10.03 -2.39
N VAL A 54 -6.83 -9.20 -1.39
CA VAL A 54 -7.83 -8.38 -0.69
C VAL A 54 -8.34 -7.29 -1.64
N ALA A 55 -7.44 -6.52 -2.27
CA ALA A 55 -7.80 -5.42 -3.16
C ALA A 55 -8.67 -5.90 -4.35
N GLU A 56 -8.30 -7.00 -4.99
CA GLU A 56 -9.06 -7.61 -6.10
C GLU A 56 -10.49 -7.97 -5.70
N ARG A 57 -10.69 -8.53 -4.49
CA ARG A 57 -12.01 -8.90 -3.95
C ARG A 57 -12.85 -7.69 -3.54
N MET A 58 -12.24 -6.54 -3.31
CA MET A 58 -12.95 -5.30 -2.99
C MET A 58 -13.51 -4.60 -4.23
N VAL A 59 -12.99 -4.89 -5.43
CA VAL A 59 -13.40 -4.20 -6.68
C VAL A 59 -14.86 -4.45 -6.99
N ARG A 60 -15.64 -3.37 -7.13
CA ARG A 60 -17.07 -3.34 -7.45
C ARG A 60 -17.47 -1.92 -7.89
N PRO A 61 -18.71 -1.67 -8.37
CA PRO A 61 -19.15 -0.31 -8.68
C PRO A 61 -18.89 0.65 -7.50
N GLY A 62 -18.23 1.77 -7.77
CA GLY A 62 -17.79 2.75 -6.79
C GLY A 62 -16.51 2.41 -6.02
N LEU A 63 -15.89 1.24 -6.24
CA LEU A 63 -14.58 0.84 -5.70
C LEU A 63 -13.68 0.32 -6.81
N ALA A 64 -12.60 1.02 -7.07
CA ALA A 64 -11.54 0.59 -8.00
C ALA A 64 -10.22 0.40 -7.26
N ALA A 65 -9.30 -0.39 -7.82
CA ALA A 65 -7.99 -0.64 -7.22
C ALA A 65 -6.85 -0.34 -8.19
N PHE A 66 -5.88 0.47 -7.73
CA PHE A 66 -4.63 0.78 -8.40
C PHE A 66 -3.50 0.03 -7.70
N LEU A 67 -2.88 -0.91 -8.39
CA LEU A 67 -1.94 -1.86 -7.81
C LEU A 67 -0.57 -1.78 -8.50
N SER A 68 0.50 -1.95 -7.74
CA SER A 68 1.83 -2.16 -8.30
C SER A 68 1.91 -3.46 -9.09
N ASN A 69 2.74 -3.47 -10.15
CA ASN A 69 3.01 -4.64 -11.00
C ASN A 69 4.41 -5.21 -10.79
N VAL A 70 5.25 -4.58 -9.98
CA VAL A 70 6.59 -5.06 -9.66
C VAL A 70 6.81 -5.09 -8.17
N SER A 71 7.75 -5.93 -7.74
CA SER A 71 8.21 -6.01 -6.35
C SER A 71 8.75 -4.68 -5.85
N ARG A 72 8.51 -4.36 -4.58
CA ARG A 72 9.15 -3.22 -3.91
C ARG A 72 10.67 -3.31 -3.91
N LEU A 73 11.25 -4.50 -4.10
CA LEU A 73 12.69 -4.67 -4.28
C LEU A 73 13.18 -4.17 -5.63
N VAL A 74 12.32 -4.15 -6.66
CA VAL A 74 12.60 -3.54 -7.97
C VAL A 74 12.51 -2.02 -7.88
N CYS A 75 11.44 -1.52 -7.23
CA CYS A 75 11.20 -0.10 -6.97
C CYS A 75 10.16 0.03 -5.86
N ASP A 76 10.52 0.63 -4.74
CA ASP A 76 9.59 0.91 -3.63
C ASP A 76 8.85 2.23 -3.91
N PHE A 77 7.61 2.12 -4.35
CA PHE A 77 6.78 3.27 -4.70
C PHE A 77 6.38 4.11 -3.47
N ASN A 78 6.37 3.51 -2.27
CA ASN A 78 6.07 4.24 -1.04
C ASN A 78 7.32 4.85 -0.39
N ARG A 79 8.23 5.37 -1.22
CA ARG A 79 9.40 6.15 -0.85
C ARG A 79 9.46 7.44 -1.65
N ASP A 80 10.21 8.41 -1.17
CA ASP A 80 10.53 9.57 -1.98
C ASP A 80 11.55 9.20 -3.06
N ARG A 81 11.42 9.80 -4.25
CA ARG A 81 12.22 9.50 -5.42
C ARG A 81 13.73 9.60 -5.19
N GLU A 82 14.12 10.57 -4.36
CA GLU A 82 15.52 10.95 -4.11
C GLU A 82 16.20 10.08 -3.05
N VAL A 83 15.41 9.38 -2.19
CA VAL A 83 16.02 8.61 -1.10
C VAL A 83 16.58 7.26 -1.59
N ALA A 84 17.59 6.76 -0.92
CA ALA A 84 18.20 5.47 -1.26
C ALA A 84 17.17 4.32 -1.25
N GLY A 85 16.22 4.36 -0.31
CA GLY A 85 15.22 3.32 -0.12
C GLY A 85 14.24 3.09 -1.26
N VAL A 86 14.18 3.96 -2.31
CA VAL A 86 13.36 3.71 -3.50
C VAL A 86 13.86 2.50 -4.30
N LEU A 87 15.14 2.22 -4.24
CA LEU A 87 15.78 1.00 -4.75
C LEU A 87 16.59 0.41 -3.58
N PRO A 88 15.96 -0.38 -2.69
CA PRO A 88 16.56 -0.79 -1.43
C PRO A 88 17.75 -1.74 -1.66
N GLU A 89 18.90 -1.44 -1.07
CA GLU A 89 20.09 -2.29 -1.10
C GLU A 89 20.03 -3.40 -0.05
N SER A 90 19.10 -3.26 0.91
CA SER A 90 18.80 -4.27 1.92
C SER A 90 17.36 -4.14 2.43
N SER A 91 16.78 -5.25 2.91
CA SER A 91 15.45 -5.27 3.54
C SER A 91 15.41 -6.37 4.61
N ASP A 92 14.97 -6.03 5.82
CA ASP A 92 14.87 -6.94 6.99
C ASP A 92 16.09 -7.87 7.16
N GLY A 93 17.30 -7.31 7.09
CA GLY A 93 18.56 -8.06 7.26
C GLY A 93 19.08 -8.78 6.00
N HIS A 94 18.34 -8.79 4.89
CA HIS A 94 18.73 -9.41 3.64
C HIS A 94 19.32 -8.37 2.69
N ALA A 95 20.51 -8.66 2.13
CA ALA A 95 21.13 -7.84 1.09
C ALA A 95 20.44 -8.05 -0.27
N ILE A 96 20.38 -7.00 -1.08
CA ILE A 96 19.82 -7.02 -2.45
C ILE A 96 20.93 -6.56 -3.43
N PRO A 97 21.86 -7.46 -3.80
CA PRO A 97 23.04 -7.10 -4.57
C PRO A 97 22.74 -6.44 -5.91
N GLY A 98 21.64 -6.81 -6.58
CA GLY A 98 21.22 -6.23 -7.85
C GLY A 98 20.76 -4.77 -7.78
N ASN A 99 20.69 -4.19 -6.57
CA ASN A 99 20.41 -2.77 -6.33
C ASN A 99 21.65 -1.94 -6.00
N LEU A 100 22.85 -2.54 -5.98
CA LEU A 100 24.13 -1.80 -5.92
C LEU A 100 24.42 -1.17 -7.28
N LEU A 101 23.67 -0.13 -7.61
CA LEU A 101 23.64 0.50 -8.93
C LEU A 101 24.47 1.79 -8.94
N CYS A 102 25.17 2.06 -10.06
CA CYS A 102 25.69 3.41 -10.29
C CYS A 102 24.54 4.41 -10.52
N ALA A 103 24.81 5.71 -10.37
CA ALA A 103 23.83 6.77 -10.46
C ALA A 103 22.98 6.71 -11.75
N GLN A 104 23.63 6.42 -12.90
CA GLN A 104 22.95 6.32 -14.19
C GLN A 104 21.92 5.14 -14.18
N ARG A 105 22.35 3.96 -13.76
CA ARG A 105 21.47 2.77 -13.70
C ARG A 105 20.34 2.93 -12.71
N ARG A 106 20.60 3.63 -11.60
CA ARG A 106 19.60 3.98 -10.63
C ARG A 106 18.51 4.88 -11.27
N GLU A 107 18.92 5.93 -11.97
CA GLU A 107 18.00 6.85 -12.64
C GLU A 107 17.20 6.15 -13.75
N GLU A 108 17.84 5.30 -14.55
CA GLU A 108 17.16 4.49 -15.58
C GLU A 108 16.05 3.62 -14.96
N ARG A 109 16.27 2.99 -13.79
CA ARG A 109 15.28 2.17 -13.11
C ARG A 109 14.14 3.00 -12.52
N ILE A 110 14.44 4.14 -11.92
CA ILE A 110 13.44 5.08 -11.41
C ILE A 110 12.56 5.61 -12.55
N ALA A 111 13.14 6.05 -13.65
CA ALA A 111 12.40 6.52 -14.82
C ALA A 111 11.54 5.42 -15.47
N ARG A 112 11.93 4.15 -15.35
CA ARG A 112 11.17 3.02 -15.89
C ARG A 112 9.98 2.62 -15.04
N PHE A 113 10.06 2.71 -13.71
CA PHE A 113 9.03 2.19 -12.80
C PHE A 113 8.38 3.26 -11.94
N PHE A 114 9.18 4.07 -11.23
CA PHE A 114 8.68 5.05 -10.28
C PHE A 114 7.88 6.15 -10.96
N ASP A 115 8.46 6.78 -11.94
CA ASP A 115 7.82 7.92 -12.62
C ASP A 115 6.51 7.50 -13.34
N PRO A 116 6.44 6.36 -14.09
CA PRO A 116 5.20 5.89 -14.68
C PRO A 116 4.13 5.45 -13.67
N TYR A 117 4.52 4.89 -12.51
CA TYR A 117 3.60 4.52 -11.44
C TYR A 117 2.90 5.77 -10.89
N HIS A 118 3.67 6.75 -10.44
CA HIS A 118 3.14 7.97 -9.86
C HIS A 118 2.43 8.86 -10.87
N GLY A 119 2.90 8.88 -12.12
CA GLY A 119 2.21 9.56 -13.23
C GLY A 119 0.82 8.98 -13.48
N ALA A 120 0.72 7.65 -13.60
CA ALA A 120 -0.56 6.97 -13.81
C ALA A 120 -1.52 7.16 -12.62
N LEU A 121 -1.03 7.10 -11.37
CA LEU A 121 -1.86 7.37 -10.20
C LEU A 121 -2.40 8.80 -10.20
N ALA A 122 -1.57 9.78 -10.54
CA ALA A 122 -1.99 11.18 -10.65
C ALA A 122 -3.09 11.37 -11.74
N GLU A 123 -2.94 10.70 -12.88
CA GLU A 123 -3.96 10.71 -13.96
C GLU A 123 -5.29 10.12 -13.49
N VAL A 124 -5.26 8.97 -12.77
CA VAL A 124 -6.48 8.34 -12.21
C VAL A 124 -7.18 9.29 -11.25
N LEU A 125 -6.43 9.91 -10.33
CA LEU A 125 -6.98 10.83 -9.33
C LEU A 125 -7.55 12.10 -9.96
N ALA A 126 -6.92 12.61 -11.02
CA ALA A 126 -7.40 13.78 -11.75
C ALA A 126 -8.66 13.48 -12.57
N ALA A 127 -8.72 12.30 -13.20
CA ALA A 127 -9.86 11.90 -14.04
C ALA A 127 -11.12 11.55 -13.23
N ALA A 128 -10.94 10.94 -12.05
CA ALA A 128 -12.04 10.51 -11.19
C ALA A 128 -11.70 10.75 -9.70
N PRO A 129 -11.80 11.99 -9.21
CA PRO A 129 -11.45 12.35 -7.84
C PRO A 129 -12.23 11.52 -6.82
N PRO A 130 -11.59 10.67 -6.01
CA PRO A 130 -12.29 9.84 -5.03
C PRO A 130 -12.69 10.65 -3.79
N ALA A 131 -13.73 10.22 -3.09
CA ALA A 131 -14.06 10.77 -1.78
C ALA A 131 -13.22 10.15 -0.64
N LEU A 132 -12.59 8.99 -0.90
CA LEU A 132 -11.66 8.34 0.01
C LEU A 132 -10.61 7.56 -0.79
N ILE A 133 -9.35 7.68 -0.41
CA ILE A 133 -8.28 6.78 -0.86
C ILE A 133 -8.03 5.77 0.27
N LEU A 134 -8.05 4.47 -0.05
CA LEU A 134 -7.57 3.43 0.84
C LEU A 134 -6.15 3.04 0.45
N SER A 135 -5.15 3.43 1.24
CA SER A 135 -3.78 2.94 1.13
C SER A 135 -3.68 1.60 1.83
N LEU A 136 -3.54 0.51 1.07
CA LEU A 136 -3.65 -0.85 1.58
C LEU A 136 -2.29 -1.55 1.57
N HIS A 137 -1.86 -1.97 2.75
CA HIS A 137 -0.61 -2.65 3.02
C HIS A 137 -0.78 -3.86 3.93
N SER A 138 0.27 -4.65 4.10
CA SER A 138 0.35 -5.66 5.13
C SER A 138 1.73 -5.70 5.78
N PHE A 139 1.76 -6.16 7.04
CA PHE A 139 2.99 -6.29 7.81
C PHE A 139 3.20 -7.70 8.36
N THR A 140 4.47 -8.08 8.54
CA THR A 140 4.85 -9.33 9.17
C THR A 140 4.59 -9.31 10.68
N PRO A 141 4.10 -10.41 11.29
CA PRO A 141 3.94 -10.50 12.74
C PRO A 141 5.28 -10.45 13.50
N GLN A 142 6.39 -10.73 12.82
CA GLN A 142 7.73 -10.71 13.39
C GLN A 142 8.76 -10.32 12.33
N LEU A 143 9.69 -9.43 12.69
CA LEU A 143 10.85 -9.11 11.85
C LEU A 143 11.96 -10.13 12.07
N ALA A 144 12.66 -10.50 11.00
CA ALA A 144 13.86 -11.32 11.10
C ALA A 144 15.02 -10.53 11.73
N SER A 145 15.12 -9.24 11.43
CA SER A 145 16.14 -8.32 11.96
C SER A 145 15.93 -7.95 13.42
N ASP A 146 14.70 -8.02 13.94
CA ASP A 146 14.36 -7.76 15.35
C ASP A 146 13.22 -8.66 15.84
N PRO A 147 13.53 -9.93 16.17
CA PRO A 147 12.52 -10.88 16.64
C PRO A 147 11.92 -10.52 18.02
N SER A 148 12.52 -9.59 18.76
CA SER A 148 12.03 -9.17 20.07
C SER A 148 10.90 -8.13 19.97
N GLN A 149 10.72 -7.48 18.83
CA GLN A 149 9.65 -6.51 18.62
C GLN A 149 8.30 -7.22 18.54
N GLU A 150 7.49 -7.08 19.59
CA GLU A 150 6.13 -7.60 19.59
C GLU A 150 5.24 -6.80 18.64
N ARG A 151 4.44 -7.51 17.84
CA ARG A 151 3.47 -6.95 16.88
C ARG A 151 2.08 -7.55 17.10
N PRO A 152 1.42 -7.22 18.22
CA PRO A 152 0.16 -7.87 18.63
C PRO A 152 -1.03 -7.43 17.78
N TRP A 153 -0.92 -6.33 17.05
CA TRP A 153 -2.03 -5.73 16.30
C TRP A 153 -2.48 -6.66 15.16
N HIS A 154 -3.79 -6.77 14.98
CA HIS A 154 -4.39 -7.43 13.82
C HIS A 154 -4.35 -6.52 12.59
N VAL A 155 -4.43 -5.20 12.84
CA VAL A 155 -4.44 -4.14 11.85
C VAL A 155 -3.85 -2.87 12.44
N GLY A 156 -3.05 -2.17 11.65
CA GLY A 156 -2.58 -0.82 11.92
C GLY A 156 -3.35 0.22 11.11
N VAL A 157 -3.53 1.41 11.68
CA VAL A 157 -4.07 2.57 10.99
C VAL A 157 -3.00 3.66 10.96
N LEU A 158 -2.62 4.10 9.76
CA LEU A 158 -1.55 5.05 9.52
C LEU A 158 -2.12 6.35 8.92
N TYR A 159 -1.57 7.46 9.35
CA TYR A 159 -1.88 8.79 8.84
C TYR A 159 -0.72 9.74 9.14
N ASN A 160 -0.60 10.83 8.38
CA ASN A 160 0.38 11.88 8.64
C ASN A 160 -0.35 13.12 9.19
N GLU A 161 -0.53 14.18 8.40
CA GLU A 161 -1.24 15.39 8.84
C GLU A 161 -2.77 15.23 8.75
N ASP A 162 -3.27 14.53 7.70
CA ASP A 162 -4.70 14.27 7.55
C ASP A 162 -5.13 13.00 8.29
N ASP A 163 -5.71 13.18 9.47
CA ASP A 163 -6.22 12.09 10.30
C ASP A 163 -7.76 11.88 10.19
N ARG A 164 -8.45 12.65 9.32
CA ARG A 164 -9.93 12.65 9.24
C ARG A 164 -10.50 11.25 9.05
N ALA A 165 -10.00 10.48 8.09
CA ALA A 165 -10.48 9.13 7.84
C ALA A 165 -10.05 8.15 8.94
N ALA A 166 -8.83 8.28 9.46
CA ALA A 166 -8.29 7.44 10.53
C ALA A 166 -9.12 7.55 11.82
N ARG A 167 -9.51 8.76 12.21
CA ARG A 167 -10.36 8.99 13.40
C ARG A 167 -11.74 8.35 13.29
N LEU A 168 -12.27 8.22 12.08
CA LEU A 168 -13.52 7.51 11.83
C LEU A 168 -13.33 5.99 11.80
N ALA A 169 -12.23 5.50 11.23
CA ALA A 169 -11.97 4.07 11.04
C ALA A 169 -11.56 3.35 12.34
N LEU A 170 -10.74 3.98 13.19
CA LEU A 170 -10.24 3.38 14.44
C LEU A 170 -11.35 2.77 15.32
N PRO A 171 -12.42 3.51 15.69
CA PRO A 171 -13.49 2.94 16.50
C PRO A 171 -14.30 1.86 15.76
N LEU A 172 -14.44 1.95 14.43
CA LEU A 172 -15.16 0.94 13.64
C LEU A 172 -14.39 -0.39 13.62
N LEU A 173 -13.07 -0.33 13.44
CA LEU A 173 -12.22 -1.52 13.48
C LEU A 173 -12.21 -2.15 14.88
N ALA A 174 -12.12 -1.35 15.94
CA ALA A 174 -12.15 -1.81 17.31
C ALA A 174 -13.49 -2.48 17.67
N ALA A 175 -14.61 -1.95 17.17
CA ALA A 175 -15.95 -2.51 17.39
C ALA A 175 -16.13 -3.91 16.78
N GLU A 176 -15.29 -4.30 15.80
CA GLU A 176 -15.25 -5.66 15.25
C GLU A 176 -14.39 -6.65 16.08
N GLY A 177 -13.94 -6.25 17.26
CA GLY A 177 -13.11 -7.08 18.16
C GLY A 177 -11.66 -7.22 17.69
N LEU A 178 -11.18 -6.31 16.84
CA LEU A 178 -9.79 -6.32 16.38
C LEU A 178 -8.86 -5.63 17.39
N VAL A 179 -7.63 -6.12 17.49
CA VAL A 179 -6.55 -5.40 18.15
C VAL A 179 -6.00 -4.40 17.12
N VAL A 180 -6.33 -3.13 17.32
CA VAL A 180 -6.01 -2.05 16.37
C VAL A 180 -4.81 -1.25 16.86
N GLY A 181 -3.83 -1.03 15.99
CA GLY A 181 -2.70 -0.15 16.23
C GLY A 181 -2.97 1.25 15.66
N ASP A 182 -3.03 2.26 16.51
CA ASP A 182 -3.01 3.66 16.08
C ASP A 182 -1.55 4.06 15.87
N GLN A 183 -1.16 4.29 14.59
CA GLN A 183 0.24 4.54 14.20
C GLN A 183 1.18 3.38 14.59
N GLN A 184 0.69 2.14 14.55
CA GLN A 184 1.42 0.92 14.88
C GLN A 184 1.10 -0.21 13.90
N PRO A 185 2.07 -1.07 13.52
CA PRO A 185 3.50 -1.06 13.92
C PRO A 185 4.31 0.03 13.21
N TYR A 186 3.74 0.71 12.24
CA TYR A 186 4.36 1.78 11.48
C TYR A 186 3.59 3.09 11.66
N SER A 187 4.29 4.22 11.52
CA SER A 187 3.69 5.54 11.59
C SER A 187 3.64 6.20 10.21
N GLY A 188 2.49 6.72 9.83
CA GLY A 188 2.32 7.52 8.61
C GLY A 188 3.13 8.82 8.61
N LYS A 189 3.61 9.27 9.75
CA LYS A 189 4.55 10.40 9.83
C LYS A 189 5.94 10.06 9.28
N LEU A 190 6.28 8.77 9.19
CA LEU A 190 7.59 8.30 8.75
C LEU A 190 7.52 7.54 7.42
N LEU A 191 6.42 6.83 7.17
CA LEU A 191 6.27 5.88 6.06
C LEU A 191 4.93 6.10 5.33
N ASN A 192 4.86 7.15 4.49
CA ASN A 192 3.59 7.52 3.83
C ASN A 192 3.82 8.28 2.52
N ALA A 193 4.92 8.01 1.82
CA ALA A 193 5.36 8.85 0.69
C ALA A 193 4.30 8.96 -0.41
N THR A 194 3.65 7.84 -0.79
CA THR A 194 2.60 7.85 -1.81
C THR A 194 1.41 8.72 -1.39
N MET A 195 0.95 8.58 -0.14
CA MET A 195 -0.19 9.37 0.34
C MET A 195 0.18 10.84 0.57
N ASN A 196 1.39 11.12 1.05
CA ASN A 196 1.86 12.51 1.16
C ASN A 196 1.87 13.19 -0.21
N ARG A 197 2.37 12.49 -1.24
CA ARG A 197 2.48 13.00 -2.61
C ARG A 197 1.12 13.21 -3.28
N HIS A 198 0.19 12.27 -3.15
CA HIS A 198 -1.03 12.22 -3.95
C HIS A 198 -2.30 12.56 -3.19
N ALA A 199 -2.36 12.29 -1.89
CA ALA A 199 -3.53 12.56 -1.08
C ALA A 199 -3.39 13.87 -0.30
N GLU A 200 -2.42 14.00 0.59
CA GLU A 200 -2.28 15.18 1.43
C GLU A 200 -1.99 16.44 0.63
N SER A 201 -1.10 16.38 -0.36
CA SER A 201 -0.79 17.54 -1.22
C SER A 201 -1.99 18.07 -2.00
N ALA A 202 -2.98 17.22 -2.31
CA ALA A 202 -4.20 17.54 -3.05
C ALA A 202 -5.45 17.64 -2.14
N GLY A 203 -5.33 17.37 -0.84
CA GLY A 203 -6.43 17.44 0.12
C GLY A 203 -7.44 16.29 0.04
N PHE A 204 -7.09 15.18 -0.64
CA PHE A 204 -7.93 13.98 -0.66
C PHE A 204 -7.88 13.28 0.71
N PRO A 205 -9.04 12.97 1.32
CA PRO A 205 -9.06 12.11 2.49
C PRO A 205 -8.50 10.73 2.17
N TYR A 206 -7.65 10.21 3.04
CA TYR A 206 -7.12 8.86 2.88
C TYR A 206 -7.12 8.09 4.20
N LEU A 207 -7.15 6.77 4.10
CA LEU A 207 -7.07 5.82 5.19
C LEU A 207 -5.92 4.85 4.91
N GLY A 208 -4.83 4.96 5.67
CA GLY A 208 -3.73 4.00 5.64
C GLY A 208 -4.08 2.79 6.48
N ILE A 209 -4.08 1.61 5.87
CA ILE A 209 -4.37 0.32 6.53
C ILE A 209 -3.20 -0.64 6.31
N GLU A 210 -2.70 -1.17 7.42
CA GLU A 210 -1.70 -2.23 7.50
C GLU A 210 -2.35 -3.48 8.12
N ILE A 211 -2.60 -4.54 7.34
CA ILE A 211 -3.17 -5.79 7.86
C ILE A 211 -2.02 -6.73 8.23
N ARG A 212 -2.07 -7.37 9.41
CA ARG A 212 -1.06 -8.37 9.72
C ARG A 212 -1.20 -9.57 8.77
N GLN A 213 -0.13 -9.90 8.05
CA GLN A 213 -0.14 -10.79 6.87
C GLN A 213 -0.70 -12.19 7.14
N ASP A 214 -0.56 -12.73 8.37
CA ASP A 214 -1.13 -14.03 8.77
C ASP A 214 -2.68 -14.04 8.73
N ARG A 215 -3.32 -12.87 8.68
CA ARG A 215 -4.78 -12.71 8.58
C ARG A 215 -5.28 -12.72 7.14
N ILE A 216 -4.40 -12.55 6.16
CA ILE A 216 -4.71 -12.46 4.74
C ILE A 216 -3.78 -13.33 3.87
N GLY A 217 -3.06 -14.27 4.50
CA GLY A 217 -2.15 -15.18 3.80
C GLY A 217 -2.85 -16.21 2.93
N ASP A 218 -4.17 -16.38 3.07
CA ASP A 218 -4.96 -17.34 2.31
C ASP A 218 -6.24 -16.70 1.71
N PRO A 219 -6.90 -17.36 0.73
CA PRO A 219 -8.10 -16.81 0.09
C PRO A 219 -9.28 -16.57 1.01
N VAL A 220 -9.41 -17.31 2.11
CA VAL A 220 -10.52 -17.15 3.07
C VAL A 220 -10.32 -15.89 3.89
N GLY A 221 -9.12 -15.69 4.42
CA GLY A 221 -8.73 -14.48 5.13
C GLY A 221 -8.85 -13.24 4.24
N GLN A 222 -8.38 -13.33 2.98
CA GLN A 222 -8.50 -12.24 2.00
C GLN A 222 -9.96 -11.85 1.75
N ALA A 223 -10.87 -12.82 1.57
CA ALA A 223 -12.28 -12.56 1.36
C ALA A 223 -12.93 -11.90 2.59
N ALA A 224 -12.63 -12.41 3.78
CA ALA A 224 -13.17 -11.87 5.03
C ALA A 224 -12.72 -10.41 5.26
N TRP A 225 -11.43 -10.11 4.99
CA TRP A 225 -10.90 -8.76 5.12
C TRP A 225 -11.39 -7.81 4.03
N ALA A 226 -11.57 -8.29 2.80
CA ALA A 226 -12.16 -7.50 1.71
C ALA A 226 -13.57 -7.01 2.09
N GLU A 227 -14.47 -7.90 2.53
CA GLU A 227 -15.82 -7.52 2.94
C GLU A 227 -15.83 -6.58 4.17
N ARG A 228 -14.92 -6.80 5.13
CA ARG A 228 -14.73 -5.91 6.28
C ARG A 228 -14.34 -4.51 5.83
N LEU A 229 -13.31 -4.39 5.00
CA LEU A 229 -12.83 -3.10 4.53
C LEU A 229 -13.85 -2.39 3.64
N VAL A 230 -14.61 -3.11 2.81
CA VAL A 230 -15.71 -2.51 2.03
C VAL A 230 -16.72 -1.85 2.95
N ARG A 231 -17.16 -2.52 4.05
CA ARG A 231 -18.10 -1.93 5.01
C ARG A 231 -17.51 -0.70 5.70
N ILE A 232 -16.30 -0.82 6.24
CA ILE A 232 -15.65 0.26 7.01
C ILE A 232 -15.36 1.46 6.11
N CYS A 233 -14.73 1.25 4.95
CA CYS A 233 -14.43 2.34 4.02
C CYS A 233 -15.69 3.03 3.49
N SER A 234 -16.77 2.29 3.27
CA SER A 234 -18.07 2.88 2.89
C SER A 234 -18.65 3.76 3.99
N GLN A 235 -18.57 3.34 5.26
CA GLN A 235 -19.01 4.15 6.40
C GLN A 235 -18.14 5.39 6.56
N VAL A 236 -16.81 5.25 6.51
CA VAL A 236 -15.86 6.37 6.57
C VAL A 236 -16.13 7.37 5.45
N ARG A 237 -16.21 6.91 4.19
CA ARG A 237 -16.53 7.77 3.04
C ARG A 237 -17.84 8.53 3.26
N ASN A 238 -18.90 7.84 3.67
CA ASN A 238 -20.22 8.47 3.85
C ASN A 238 -20.16 9.54 4.96
N SER A 239 -19.41 9.31 6.04
CA SER A 239 -19.23 10.28 7.11
C SER A 239 -18.40 11.50 6.67
N LEU A 240 -17.44 11.32 5.79
CA LEU A 240 -16.60 12.40 5.23
C LEU A 240 -17.39 13.31 4.27
N ILE A 241 -18.39 12.77 3.55
CA ILE A 241 -19.20 13.52 2.58
C ILE A 241 -20.37 14.26 3.27
N GLN A 242 -20.82 13.79 4.43
CA GLN A 242 -21.92 14.44 5.15
C GLN A 242 -21.40 15.74 5.79
N PRO A 243 -22.06 16.90 5.54
CA PRO A 243 -21.71 18.12 6.24
C PRO A 243 -21.91 17.91 7.75
N SER A 244 -20.90 18.33 8.55
CA SER A 244 -21.01 18.37 10.01
C SER A 244 -22.29 19.13 10.39
N ARG A 245 -23.21 18.48 11.08
CA ARG A 245 -24.41 19.14 11.63
C ARG A 245 -24.05 20.05 12.76
#